data_b52029fef3131f3280700c9e1f4c4223
#
_entry.id   b52029fef3131f3280700c9e1f4c4223
#
_cell.length_a   1.000
_cell.length_b   1.000
_cell.length_c   1.000
_cell.angle_alpha   90.00
_cell.angle_beta   90.00
_cell.angle_gamma   90.00
#
_symmetry.space_group_name_H-M   'P 1'
#
loop_
_entity.id
_entity.type
_entity.pdbx_description
1 polymer ?
#
loop_
_entity_poly.entity_id
_entity_poly.type
_entity_poly.pdbx_seq_one_letter_code
_entity_poly.pdbx_strand_id
1 'polypeptide(L)'
;MKKVLFEIEMENGKVMKAELYPEVAPITVQNFIGLIEKHFYDGLIFHRVIPGFMIQGGGVDSQMNQKSCPSIYGEFDSNGFHNSLLHTRGVISMARTMIKDSASSQFFIMHEDAPHLDGEYAAFGKIIEGMDVVDEIANVETNHADCPLTPVVIKTMRRLP
;
A
#
# COMPACT_ATOMS: atom_id res chain seq x y z
N MET A 1 -15.92 -15.35 -0.20
CA MET A 1 -15.32 -14.65 0.97
C MET A 1 -15.72 -13.21 0.96
N LYS A 2 -15.87 -12.65 2.14
CA LYS A 2 -16.28 -11.25 2.27
C LYS A 2 -15.09 -10.32 2.09
N LYS A 3 -15.33 -9.19 1.43
CA LYS A 3 -14.37 -8.09 1.39
C LYS A 3 -14.16 -7.54 2.80
N VAL A 4 -12.95 -7.08 3.08
CA VAL A 4 -12.61 -6.43 4.34
C VAL A 4 -12.46 -4.94 4.07
N LEU A 5 -13.14 -4.12 4.86
CA LEU A 5 -13.05 -2.67 4.73
C LEU A 5 -12.09 -2.11 5.76
N PHE A 6 -11.30 -1.12 5.35
CA PHE A 6 -10.46 -0.37 6.27
C PHE A 6 -10.34 1.08 5.82
N GLU A 7 -9.86 1.94 6.71
CA GLU A 7 -9.58 3.31 6.31
C GLU A 7 -8.19 3.73 6.77
N ILE A 8 -7.61 4.65 6.00
CA ILE A 8 -6.33 5.29 6.29
C ILE A 8 -6.64 6.73 6.64
N GLU A 9 -6.32 7.12 7.87
CA GLU A 9 -6.42 8.52 8.28
C GLU A 9 -5.04 9.14 8.24
N MET A 10 -4.91 10.24 7.50
CA MET A 10 -3.65 10.99 7.39
C MET A 10 -3.55 11.99 8.55
N GLU A 11 -2.34 12.42 8.86
CA GLU A 11 -2.10 13.37 9.95
C GLU A 11 -2.80 14.71 9.74
N ASN A 12 -3.05 15.10 8.49
CA ASN A 12 -3.81 16.31 8.14
C ASN A 12 -5.33 16.16 8.29
N GLY A 13 -5.80 14.98 8.74
CA GLY A 13 -7.22 14.69 8.95
C GLY A 13 -7.94 14.12 7.75
N LYS A 14 -7.31 14.06 6.58
CA LYS A 14 -7.92 13.48 5.38
C LYS A 14 -7.94 11.95 5.47
N VAL A 15 -8.96 11.34 4.87
CA VAL A 15 -9.21 9.90 5.02
C VAL A 15 -9.40 9.25 3.66
N MET A 16 -8.81 8.06 3.50
CA MET A 16 -9.04 7.17 2.37
C MET A 16 -9.71 5.90 2.90
N LYS A 17 -10.75 5.45 2.21
CA LYS A 17 -11.41 4.18 2.54
C LYS A 17 -11.10 3.16 1.45
N ALA A 18 -10.84 1.93 1.85
CA ALA A 18 -10.45 0.87 0.93
C ALA A 18 -11.11 -0.46 1.27
N GLU A 19 -11.13 -1.33 0.29
CA GLU A 19 -11.53 -2.71 0.49
C GLU A 19 -10.38 -3.65 0.14
N LEU A 20 -10.28 -4.75 0.88
CA LEU A 20 -9.29 -5.80 0.67
C LEU A 20 -9.99 -7.06 0.16
N TYR A 21 -9.29 -7.86 -0.64
CA TYR A 21 -9.84 -9.04 -1.30
C TYR A 21 -9.16 -10.32 -0.82
N PRO A 22 -9.63 -10.94 0.29
CA PRO A 22 -8.99 -12.15 0.83
C PRO A 22 -8.95 -13.33 -0.14
N GLU A 23 -9.91 -13.42 -1.06
CA GLU A 23 -9.94 -14.49 -2.05
C GLU A 23 -8.90 -14.31 -3.16
N VAL A 24 -8.45 -13.07 -3.38
CA VAL A 24 -7.42 -12.77 -4.39
C VAL A 24 -6.02 -13.03 -3.85
N ALA A 25 -5.76 -12.62 -2.60
CA ALA A 25 -4.45 -12.75 -1.97
C ALA A 25 -4.62 -12.98 -0.45
N PRO A 26 -4.96 -14.21 -0.03
CA PRO A 26 -5.35 -14.49 1.35
C PRO A 26 -4.24 -14.24 2.38
N ILE A 27 -3.01 -14.65 2.09
CA ILE A 27 -1.87 -14.46 3.00
C ILE A 27 -1.55 -12.97 3.12
N THR A 28 -1.55 -12.27 1.99
CA THR A 28 -1.26 -10.82 1.94
C THR A 28 -2.29 -10.03 2.74
N VAL A 29 -3.58 -10.31 2.54
CA VAL A 29 -4.67 -9.63 3.25
C VAL A 29 -4.58 -9.91 4.75
N GLN A 30 -4.38 -11.17 5.14
CA GLN A 30 -4.27 -11.55 6.55
C GLN A 30 -3.11 -10.82 7.22
N ASN A 31 -1.95 -10.76 6.57
CA ASN A 31 -0.79 -10.05 7.08
C ASN A 31 -1.09 -8.55 7.25
N PHE A 32 -1.69 -7.94 6.24
CA PHE A 32 -1.99 -6.50 6.24
C PHE A 32 -2.98 -6.15 7.34
N ILE A 33 -4.06 -6.92 7.48
CA ILE A 33 -5.04 -6.73 8.56
C ILE A 33 -4.37 -6.86 9.92
N GLY A 34 -3.51 -7.87 10.10
CA GLY A 34 -2.78 -8.05 11.36
C GLY A 34 -1.91 -6.85 11.71
N LEU A 35 -1.26 -6.26 10.73
CA LEU A 35 -0.44 -5.05 10.93
C LEU A 35 -1.32 -3.85 11.29
N ILE A 36 -2.48 -3.70 10.64
CA ILE A 36 -3.44 -2.64 10.97
C ILE A 36 -3.90 -2.77 12.43
N GLU A 37 -4.27 -3.97 12.83
CA GLU A 37 -4.79 -4.21 14.19
C GLU A 37 -3.72 -4.00 15.27
N LYS A 38 -2.45 -4.15 14.93
CA LYS A 38 -1.31 -3.88 15.83
C LYS A 38 -0.86 -2.42 15.79
N HIS A 39 -1.55 -1.57 15.04
CA HIS A 39 -1.16 -0.16 14.83
C HIS A 39 0.26 -0.01 14.27
N PHE A 40 0.68 -0.97 13.46
CA PHE A 40 2.02 -0.97 12.88
C PHE A 40 2.28 0.27 12.02
N TYR A 41 1.27 0.71 11.26
CA TYR A 41 1.41 1.81 10.31
C TYR A 41 1.30 3.20 10.92
N ASP A 42 0.94 3.31 12.19
CA ASP A 42 0.82 4.62 12.85
C ASP A 42 2.15 5.35 12.84
N GLY A 43 2.17 6.57 12.33
CA GLY A 43 3.37 7.40 12.26
C GLY A 43 4.30 7.12 11.09
N LEU A 44 4.00 6.12 10.26
CA LEU A 44 4.79 5.84 9.06
C LEU A 44 4.39 6.77 7.93
N ILE A 45 5.28 6.92 6.93
CA ILE A 45 5.06 7.88 5.84
C ILE A 45 4.93 7.19 4.48
N PHE A 46 4.39 7.94 3.51
CA PHE A 46 4.55 7.63 2.10
C PHE A 46 5.90 8.22 1.66
N HIS A 47 6.93 7.39 1.63
CA HIS A 47 8.30 7.85 1.41
C HIS A 47 8.74 7.87 -0.05
N ARG A 48 7.92 7.32 -0.95
CA ARG A 48 8.21 7.31 -2.38
C ARG A 48 6.92 7.60 -3.14
N VAL A 49 6.92 8.69 -3.89
CA VAL A 49 5.72 9.18 -4.57
C VAL A 49 6.10 9.56 -6.00
N ILE A 50 5.42 8.94 -6.97
CA ILE A 50 5.66 9.22 -8.39
C ILE A 50 4.32 9.52 -9.05
N PRO A 51 4.03 10.80 -9.36
CA PRO A 51 2.78 11.16 -10.04
C PRO A 51 2.68 10.44 -11.39
N GLY A 52 1.48 9.98 -11.71
CA GLY A 52 1.26 9.17 -12.92
C GLY A 52 1.60 7.70 -12.73
N PHE A 53 2.08 7.30 -11.56
CA PHE A 53 2.43 5.92 -11.26
C PHE A 53 1.83 5.45 -9.94
N MET A 54 2.45 5.76 -8.79
CA MET A 54 1.99 5.23 -7.50
C MET A 54 2.47 6.08 -6.32
N ILE A 55 1.89 5.82 -5.14
CA ILE A 55 2.40 6.30 -3.86
C ILE A 55 2.73 5.07 -3.01
N GLN A 56 3.92 5.07 -2.39
CA GLN A 56 4.43 3.91 -1.64
C GLN A 56 4.80 4.32 -0.22
N GLY A 57 4.42 3.50 0.74
CA GLY A 57 4.71 3.77 2.14
C GLY A 57 4.60 2.53 3.01
N GLY A 58 4.62 2.76 4.33
CA GLY A 58 4.44 1.70 5.31
C GLY A 58 5.71 1.01 5.77
N GLY A 59 6.89 1.62 5.53
CA GLY A 59 8.16 1.01 5.93
C GLY A 59 9.09 1.90 6.74
N VAL A 60 8.89 3.22 6.72
CA VAL A 60 9.74 4.17 7.44
C VAL A 60 8.89 5.25 8.09
N ASP A 61 9.42 5.86 9.16
CA ASP A 61 8.78 6.99 9.82
C ASP A 61 9.27 8.33 9.25
N SER A 62 8.82 9.45 9.82
CA SER A 62 9.15 10.79 9.32
C SER A 62 10.63 11.15 9.48
N GLN A 63 11.37 10.40 10.28
CA GLN A 63 12.82 10.57 10.46
C GLN A 63 13.61 9.53 9.66
N MET A 64 12.93 8.80 8.75
CA MET A 64 13.49 7.75 7.89
C MET A 64 14.02 6.54 8.65
N ASN A 65 13.56 6.33 9.89
CA ASN A 65 13.84 5.10 10.61
C ASN A 65 12.98 3.96 10.07
N GLN A 66 13.63 2.84 9.74
CA GLN A 66 12.92 1.67 9.23
C GLN A 66 12.17 0.95 10.34
N LYS A 67 10.97 0.49 10.01
CA LYS A 67 10.17 -0.38 10.87
C LYS A 67 9.94 -1.68 10.11
N SER A 68 10.38 -2.79 10.66
CA SER A 68 10.41 -4.08 9.97
C SER A 68 9.45 -5.08 10.58
N CYS A 69 9.01 -6.03 9.77
CA CYS A 69 8.25 -7.20 10.18
C CYS A 69 8.63 -8.37 9.29
N PRO A 70 8.26 -9.62 9.66
CA PRO A 70 8.62 -10.79 8.83
C PRO A 70 8.05 -10.71 7.42
N SER A 71 8.80 -11.24 6.45
CA SER A 71 8.35 -11.32 5.06
C SER A 71 7.30 -12.41 4.88
N ILE A 72 6.52 -12.29 3.82
CA ILE A 72 5.46 -13.24 3.48
C ILE A 72 5.66 -13.79 2.06
N TYR A 73 4.98 -14.89 1.78
CA TYR A 73 4.92 -15.46 0.45
C TYR A 73 4.33 -14.47 -0.56
N GLY A 74 4.95 -14.35 -1.72
CA GLY A 74 4.49 -13.46 -2.79
C GLY A 74 3.36 -14.06 -3.60
N GLU A 75 2.16 -13.53 -3.42
CA GLU A 75 0.94 -14.04 -4.05
C GLU A 75 0.70 -13.37 -5.41
N PHE A 76 1.52 -13.72 -6.40
CA PHE A 76 1.41 -13.18 -7.76
C PHE A 76 1.87 -14.22 -8.79
N ASP A 77 1.43 -14.06 -10.04
CA ASP A 77 1.56 -15.06 -11.10
C ASP A 77 3.00 -15.52 -11.34
N SER A 78 3.95 -14.61 -11.42
CA SER A 78 5.35 -14.97 -11.69
C SER A 78 5.99 -15.76 -10.53
N ASN A 79 5.31 -15.86 -9.38
CA ASN A 79 5.72 -16.65 -8.23
C ASN A 79 4.89 -17.94 -8.08
N GLY A 80 4.13 -18.29 -9.11
CA GLY A 80 3.34 -19.52 -9.12
C GLY A 80 1.99 -19.44 -8.41
N PHE A 81 1.53 -18.24 -8.06
CA PHE A 81 0.23 -18.04 -7.42
C PHE A 81 -0.64 -17.17 -8.33
N HIS A 82 -1.77 -17.71 -8.79
CA HIS A 82 -2.65 -16.94 -9.67
C HIS A 82 -3.31 -15.77 -8.93
N ASN A 83 -3.05 -14.56 -9.39
CA ASN A 83 -3.63 -13.34 -8.87
C ASN A 83 -4.20 -12.53 -10.03
N SER A 84 -5.52 -12.46 -10.11
CA SER A 84 -6.25 -11.86 -11.23
C SER A 84 -6.44 -10.36 -11.13
N LEU A 85 -6.04 -9.73 -10.01
CA LEU A 85 -6.25 -8.29 -9.81
C LEU A 85 -5.21 -7.49 -10.58
N LEU A 86 -5.68 -6.68 -11.52
CA LEU A 86 -4.82 -5.83 -12.34
C LEU A 86 -4.45 -4.55 -11.59
N HIS A 87 -3.28 -4.00 -11.90
CA HIS A 87 -2.79 -2.75 -11.29
C HIS A 87 -3.40 -1.54 -11.97
N THR A 88 -4.69 -1.33 -11.73
CA THR A 88 -5.43 -0.15 -12.22
C THR A 88 -5.48 0.92 -11.13
N ARG A 89 -5.89 2.14 -11.53
CA ARG A 89 -5.99 3.28 -10.60
C ARG A 89 -6.74 2.90 -9.33
N GLY A 90 -6.12 3.19 -8.17
CA GLY A 90 -6.66 2.92 -6.85
C GLY A 90 -6.33 1.56 -6.25
N VAL A 91 -5.77 0.63 -7.03
CA VAL A 91 -5.42 -0.70 -6.53
C VAL A 91 -4.26 -0.62 -5.54
N ILE A 92 -4.34 -1.41 -4.48
CA ILE A 92 -3.32 -1.53 -3.44
C ILE A 92 -2.54 -2.82 -3.65
N SER A 93 -1.22 -2.74 -3.64
CA SER A 93 -0.34 -3.86 -3.90
C SER A 93 0.86 -3.82 -2.96
N MET A 94 1.51 -4.97 -2.73
CA MET A 94 2.67 -5.03 -1.85
C MET A 94 3.95 -4.69 -2.57
N ALA A 95 4.72 -3.78 -2.00
CA ALA A 95 6.08 -3.51 -2.44
C ALA A 95 6.99 -4.66 -1.98
N ARG A 96 8.04 -4.92 -2.76
CA ARG A 96 9.02 -5.96 -2.45
C ARG A 96 10.37 -5.65 -3.10
N THR A 97 11.40 -6.37 -2.69
CA THR A 97 12.70 -6.32 -3.35
C THR A 97 12.68 -7.24 -4.58
N MET A 98 13.82 -7.49 -5.19
CA MET A 98 13.94 -8.45 -6.30
C MET A 98 13.60 -9.88 -5.88
N ILE A 99 13.67 -10.18 -4.59
CA ILE A 99 13.29 -11.49 -4.04
C ILE A 99 11.77 -11.58 -3.99
N LYS A 100 11.19 -12.63 -4.60
CA LYS A 100 9.73 -12.74 -4.75
C LYS A 100 8.98 -12.87 -3.43
N ASP A 101 9.57 -13.47 -2.41
CA ASP A 101 8.97 -13.65 -1.10
C ASP A 101 9.51 -12.64 -0.07
N SER A 102 9.79 -11.40 -0.50
CA SER A 102 10.38 -10.37 0.35
C SER A 102 9.42 -9.29 0.82
N ALA A 103 8.16 -9.33 0.39
CA ALA A 103 7.16 -8.37 0.88
C ALA A 103 6.93 -8.54 2.38
N SER A 104 6.76 -7.44 3.10
CA SER A 104 6.51 -7.47 4.54
C SER A 104 5.45 -6.47 4.97
N SER A 105 5.76 -5.17 4.97
CA SER A 105 4.80 -4.14 5.38
C SER A 105 4.60 -3.05 4.33
N GLN A 106 5.59 -2.78 3.49
CA GLN A 106 5.48 -1.69 2.52
C GLN A 106 4.46 -2.03 1.44
N PHE A 107 3.65 -1.06 1.11
CA PHE A 107 2.61 -1.19 0.08
C PHE A 107 2.62 0.05 -0.80
N PHE A 108 1.97 -0.06 -1.95
CA PHE A 108 1.76 1.10 -2.81
C PHE A 108 0.32 1.14 -3.29
N ILE A 109 -0.14 2.35 -3.58
CA ILE A 109 -1.48 2.61 -4.11
C ILE A 109 -1.29 3.20 -5.50
N MET A 110 -1.98 2.63 -6.49
CA MET A 110 -1.85 3.09 -7.87
C MET A 110 -2.47 4.45 -8.06
N HIS A 111 -1.69 5.41 -8.54
CA HIS A 111 -2.21 6.71 -8.98
C HIS A 111 -2.83 6.58 -10.37
N GLU A 112 -2.16 5.86 -11.27
CA GLU A 112 -2.67 5.54 -12.60
C GLU A 112 -2.41 4.08 -12.92
N ASP A 113 -2.99 3.58 -14.01
CA ASP A 113 -2.83 2.19 -14.42
C ASP A 113 -1.38 1.86 -14.76
N ALA A 114 -0.92 0.68 -14.34
CA ALA A 114 0.44 0.22 -14.64
C ALA A 114 0.41 -1.27 -15.01
N PRO A 115 0.02 -1.60 -16.25
CA PRO A 115 -0.11 -3.00 -16.68
C PRO A 115 1.18 -3.81 -16.55
N HIS A 116 2.34 -3.17 -16.60
CA HIS A 116 3.62 -3.87 -16.47
C HIS A 116 3.85 -4.48 -15.09
N LEU A 117 3.04 -4.10 -14.10
CA LEU A 117 3.11 -4.68 -12.75
C LEU A 117 2.23 -5.93 -12.59
N ASP A 118 1.30 -6.15 -13.52
CA ASP A 118 0.34 -7.25 -13.43
C ASP A 118 1.09 -8.59 -13.46
N GLY A 119 0.74 -9.47 -12.53
CA GLY A 119 1.39 -10.75 -12.41
C GLY A 119 2.76 -10.73 -11.73
N GLU A 120 3.31 -9.56 -11.42
CA GLU A 120 4.65 -9.39 -10.82
C GLU A 120 4.62 -8.92 -9.38
N TYR A 121 3.49 -8.44 -8.89
CA TYR A 121 3.30 -7.94 -7.52
C TYR A 121 1.97 -8.42 -6.98
N ALA A 122 1.90 -8.56 -5.65
CA ALA A 122 0.70 -9.06 -4.97
C ALA A 122 -0.31 -7.93 -4.75
N ALA A 123 -1.14 -7.67 -5.75
CA ALA A 123 -2.28 -6.76 -5.62
C ALA A 123 -3.34 -7.42 -4.73
N PHE A 124 -3.95 -6.66 -3.81
CA PHE A 124 -4.83 -7.27 -2.81
C PHE A 124 -5.99 -6.39 -2.34
N GLY A 125 -6.10 -5.18 -2.85
CA GLY A 125 -7.19 -4.28 -2.44
C GLY A 125 -7.34 -3.09 -3.36
N LYS A 126 -8.26 -2.20 -3.01
CA LYS A 126 -8.55 -1.02 -3.83
C LYS A 126 -9.14 0.10 -2.98
N ILE A 127 -8.73 1.34 -3.25
CA ILE A 127 -9.36 2.54 -2.68
C ILE A 127 -10.76 2.67 -3.26
N ILE A 128 -11.76 2.81 -2.40
CA ILE A 128 -13.16 2.99 -2.81
C ILE A 128 -13.70 4.39 -2.51
N GLU A 129 -13.09 5.11 -1.58
CA GLU A 129 -13.39 6.52 -1.30
C GLU A 129 -12.09 7.24 -0.98
N GLY A 130 -11.95 8.49 -1.40
CA GLY A 130 -10.77 9.29 -1.10
C GLY A 130 -9.67 9.20 -2.13
N MET A 131 -9.99 8.87 -3.39
CA MET A 131 -8.97 8.90 -4.46
C MET A 131 -8.40 10.31 -4.66
N ASP A 132 -9.17 11.37 -4.34
CA ASP A 132 -8.66 12.74 -4.33
C ASP A 132 -7.50 12.93 -3.34
N VAL A 133 -7.50 12.20 -2.23
CA VAL A 133 -6.40 12.21 -1.26
C VAL A 133 -5.16 11.53 -1.86
N VAL A 134 -5.33 10.43 -2.58
CA VAL A 134 -4.24 9.77 -3.31
C VAL A 134 -3.66 10.74 -4.34
N ASP A 135 -4.51 11.41 -5.10
CA ASP A 135 -4.08 12.39 -6.11
C ASP A 135 -3.28 13.53 -5.48
N GLU A 136 -3.73 14.03 -4.33
CA GLU A 136 -3.03 15.09 -3.60
C GLU A 136 -1.66 14.63 -3.13
N ILE A 137 -1.56 13.43 -2.57
CA ILE A 137 -0.29 12.86 -2.13
C ILE A 137 0.65 12.65 -3.33
N ALA A 138 0.11 12.17 -4.45
CA ALA A 138 0.90 11.92 -5.65
C ALA A 138 1.52 13.18 -6.23
N ASN A 139 0.95 14.35 -5.94
CA ASN A 139 1.37 15.62 -6.52
C ASN A 139 2.17 16.51 -5.55
N VAL A 140 2.56 16.03 -4.38
CA VAL A 140 3.41 16.81 -3.46
C VAL A 140 4.82 16.96 -4.04
N GLU A 141 5.52 18.01 -3.62
CA GLU A 141 6.90 18.22 -4.04
C GLU A 141 7.80 17.12 -3.47
N THR A 142 8.69 16.62 -4.32
CA THR A 142 9.62 15.54 -3.97
C THR A 142 11.05 15.94 -4.29
N ASN A 143 12.01 15.23 -3.68
CA ASN A 143 13.41 15.35 -4.04
C ASN A 143 13.73 14.43 -5.24
N HIS A 144 15.01 14.37 -5.64
CA HIS A 144 15.44 13.55 -6.78
C HIS A 144 15.28 12.04 -6.55
N ALA A 145 15.02 11.62 -5.32
CA ALA A 145 14.75 10.20 -4.98
C ALA A 145 13.25 9.91 -4.85
N ASP A 146 12.38 10.81 -5.34
CA ASP A 146 10.93 10.69 -5.28
C ASP A 146 10.36 10.66 -3.87
N CYS A 147 11.11 11.17 -2.90
CA CYS A 147 10.67 11.27 -1.51
C CYS A 147 10.06 12.65 -1.26
N PRO A 148 8.84 12.74 -0.69
CA PRO A 148 8.22 14.03 -0.39
C PRO A 148 9.13 14.91 0.48
N LEU A 149 9.24 16.19 0.13
CA LEU A 149 10.04 17.16 0.89
C LEU A 149 9.50 17.37 2.29
N THR A 150 8.16 17.39 2.42
CA THR A 150 7.47 17.43 3.72
C THR A 150 6.90 16.04 3.98
N PRO A 151 7.16 15.42 5.14
CA PRO A 151 6.66 14.08 5.42
C PRO A 151 5.15 13.97 5.26
N VAL A 152 4.70 12.95 4.54
CA VAL A 152 3.28 12.61 4.36
C VAL A 152 2.97 11.48 5.33
N VAL A 153 2.46 11.84 6.51
CA VAL A 153 2.37 10.93 7.65
C VAL A 153 0.99 10.28 7.75
N ILE A 154 1.00 8.95 7.91
CA ILE A 154 -0.19 8.18 8.24
C ILE A 154 -0.43 8.32 9.74
N LYS A 155 -1.56 8.92 10.14
CA LYS A 155 -1.91 9.03 11.55
C LYS A 155 -2.24 7.65 12.11
N THR A 156 -3.15 6.94 11.44
CA THR A 156 -3.51 5.57 11.82
C THR A 156 -4.29 4.89 10.70
N MET A 157 -4.36 3.58 10.76
CA MET A 157 -5.25 2.78 9.92
C MET A 157 -6.16 1.98 10.83
N ARG A 158 -7.41 1.79 10.42
CA ARG A 158 -8.37 1.01 11.21
C ARG A 158 -9.25 0.16 10.31
N ARG A 159 -9.48 -1.07 10.77
CA ARG A 159 -10.43 -1.96 10.14
C ARG A 159 -11.85 -1.46 10.46
N LEU A 160 -12.72 -1.45 9.45
CA LEU A 160 -14.11 -1.04 9.60
C LEU A 160 -15.00 -2.26 9.80
N PRO A 161 -16.13 -2.10 10.55
CA PRO A 161 -17.08 -3.21 10.77
C PRO A 161 -17.78 -3.67 9.50
#